data_0cd854a2c63fb9cb1e2ad1c0b95cc12a
#
_entry.id   0cd854a2c63fb9cb1e2ad1c0b95cc12a
#
_cell.length_a   1.000
_cell.length_b   1.000
_cell.length_c   1.000
_cell.angle_alpha   90.00
_cell.angle_beta   90.00
_cell.angle_gamma   90.00
#
_symmetry.space_group_name_H-M   'P 1'
#
loop_
_entity.id
_entity.type
_entity.pdbx_description
1 polymer ?
#
loop_
_entity_poly.entity_id
_entity_poly.type
_entity_poly.pdbx_seq_one_letter_code
_entity_poly.pdbx_strand_id
1 'polypeptide(L)'
;MRSSLEPGIALKYMQEVTPYIKRPSLVSDLPWDGAAPQSPSLSGSEDSGSPQHHTGARDRKVIPLKMCYVARNLSMPDLENRLIELHSPDSRNTLILRCKDTATAHAWFTAIHANIVALLPQVLAELNATLGTSNATGSSKEVKHVAWLAEQARLDGGRQQWRPVLMAMTEKDLLLYDSMPWTRDAWASPCHSYPLLATRLVHSGSGRRSPCLGSELTFATRTGSRQGIEMHVFRVETHRDLSSWTRVLVQGCHAAAELIKEVVLGCTLNGQEAKLTIHYESGFTISRDEAGASSVLFRYPYERLRMSADDGIRNLYLDFGGPEGELTLDLHSCPKPVVFVLHTFLSAKVTRMGLLA
;
A
#
# COMPACT_ATOMS: atom_id res chain seq x y z
N MET A 1 7.01 24.00 10.86
CA MET A 1 6.45 23.43 12.09
C MET A 1 7.51 22.54 12.73
N ARG A 2 8.05 22.97 13.87
CA ARG A 2 9.02 22.18 14.63
C ARG A 2 8.26 21.04 15.33
N SER A 3 8.58 19.80 15.04
CA SER A 3 8.12 18.66 15.83
C SER A 3 9.29 18.18 16.67
N SER A 4 9.28 18.49 17.96
CA SER A 4 10.24 17.93 18.89
C SER A 4 9.89 16.46 19.11
N LEU A 5 10.83 15.57 18.82
CA LEU A 5 10.74 14.16 19.16
C LEU A 5 11.34 13.99 20.56
N GLU A 6 10.55 14.21 21.63
CA GLU A 6 10.88 13.55 22.88
C GLU A 6 10.89 12.03 22.64
N PRO A 7 11.72 11.24 23.36
CA PRO A 7 11.69 9.79 23.22
C PRO A 7 10.29 9.20 23.36
N GLY A 8 9.41 9.86 24.13
CA GLY A 8 7.98 9.55 24.22
C GLY A 8 7.16 9.87 22.98
N ILE A 9 7.59 10.79 22.12
CA ILE A 9 6.85 11.17 20.90
C ILE A 9 7.14 10.22 19.76
N ALA A 10 8.37 9.73 19.63
CA ALA A 10 8.66 8.63 18.69
C ALA A 10 7.81 7.41 19.03
N LEU A 11 7.68 7.06 20.32
CA LEU A 11 6.76 6.03 20.80
C LEU A 11 5.29 6.38 20.52
N LYS A 12 4.87 7.63 20.68
CA LYS A 12 3.48 8.05 20.45
C LYS A 12 3.08 8.05 18.97
N TYR A 13 4.00 8.45 18.08
CA TYR A 13 3.81 8.35 16.63
C TYR A 13 3.76 6.89 16.15
N MET A 14 4.51 6.01 16.82
CA MET A 14 4.48 4.57 16.59
C MET A 14 3.21 3.93 17.14
N GLN A 15 2.66 4.42 18.25
CA GLN A 15 1.40 3.95 18.82
C GLN A 15 0.18 4.24 17.92
N GLU A 16 0.22 5.28 17.08
CA GLU A 16 -0.86 5.56 16.12
C GLU A 16 -0.89 4.56 14.96
N VAL A 17 0.21 3.92 14.63
CA VAL A 17 0.31 2.90 13.55
C VAL A 17 0.16 1.47 14.10
N THR A 18 0.54 1.23 15.36
CA THR A 18 0.59 -0.10 15.97
C THR A 18 -0.73 -0.70 16.44
N PRO A 19 -1.79 0.03 16.84
CA PRO A 19 -3.04 -0.60 17.29
C PRO A 19 -3.66 -1.56 16.27
N TYR A 20 -3.30 -1.40 14.99
CA TYR A 20 -3.80 -2.25 13.90
C TYR A 20 -3.10 -3.59 13.77
N ILE A 21 -1.83 -3.67 14.16
CA ILE A 21 -1.06 -4.93 14.10
C ILE A 21 -1.47 -5.86 15.26
N LYS A 22 -2.00 -5.30 16.34
CA LYS A 22 -2.24 -6.03 17.60
C LYS A 22 -3.65 -6.53 17.86
N ARG A 23 -4.62 -6.15 17.06
CA ARG A 23 -5.90 -6.84 17.18
C ARG A 23 -5.76 -8.18 16.46
N PRO A 24 -5.76 -9.31 17.20
CA PRO A 24 -6.05 -10.56 16.53
C PRO A 24 -7.35 -10.32 15.78
N SER A 25 -7.35 -10.63 14.50
CA SER A 25 -8.57 -10.61 13.73
C SER A 25 -9.58 -11.45 14.48
N LEU A 26 -10.64 -10.83 14.99
CA LEU A 26 -11.87 -11.52 15.40
C LEU A 26 -12.61 -12.03 14.14
N VAL A 27 -11.85 -12.45 13.16
CA VAL A 27 -12.29 -13.37 12.14
C VAL A 27 -11.94 -14.72 12.72
N SER A 28 -12.93 -15.36 13.34
CA SER A 28 -12.87 -16.76 13.66
C SER A 28 -12.29 -17.49 12.45
N ASP A 29 -11.15 -18.15 12.63
CA ASP A 29 -10.66 -19.20 11.76
C ASP A 29 -11.65 -20.37 11.86
N LEU A 30 -12.84 -20.19 11.32
CA LEU A 30 -13.68 -21.28 10.95
C LEU A 30 -13.09 -21.82 9.65
N PRO A 31 -12.59 -23.06 9.66
CA PRO A 31 -12.25 -23.72 8.42
C PRO A 31 -13.52 -23.70 7.58
N TRP A 32 -13.44 -23.13 6.40
CA TRP A 32 -14.49 -23.21 5.43
C TRP A 32 -14.54 -24.64 4.95
N ASP A 33 -15.44 -25.45 5.53
CA ASP A 33 -15.82 -26.72 4.98
C ASP A 33 -16.37 -26.49 3.59
N GLY A 34 -15.55 -26.83 2.59
CA GLY A 34 -15.81 -26.59 1.20
C GLY A 34 -16.94 -27.45 0.64
N ALA A 35 -18.18 -27.11 0.98
CA ALA A 35 -19.30 -27.46 0.14
C ALA A 35 -19.43 -26.37 -0.92
N ALA A 36 -18.98 -26.66 -2.12
CA ALA A 36 -19.33 -25.86 -3.28
C ALA A 36 -20.87 -25.70 -3.30
N PRO A 37 -21.40 -24.48 -3.49
CA PRO A 37 -22.83 -24.31 -3.66
C PRO A 37 -23.23 -25.14 -4.89
N GLN A 38 -23.98 -26.18 -4.68
CA GLN A 38 -24.60 -26.96 -5.75
C GLN A 38 -25.50 -26.01 -6.51
N SER A 39 -25.25 -25.90 -7.80
CA SER A 39 -26.16 -25.24 -8.71
C SER A 39 -27.56 -25.88 -8.53
N PRO A 40 -28.63 -25.09 -8.40
CA PRO A 40 -29.96 -25.66 -8.31
C PRO A 40 -30.23 -26.48 -9.56
N SER A 41 -30.32 -27.79 -9.41
CA SER A 41 -30.78 -28.68 -10.44
C SER A 41 -32.25 -28.40 -10.66
N LEU A 42 -32.59 -27.86 -11.83
CA LEU A 42 -33.94 -27.84 -12.31
C LEU A 42 -34.35 -29.31 -12.65
N SER A 43 -35.08 -29.95 -11.74
CA SER A 43 -35.78 -31.17 -12.04
C SER A 43 -36.91 -30.83 -13.01
N GLY A 44 -36.67 -31.12 -14.27
CA GLY A 44 -37.69 -31.04 -15.30
C GLY A 44 -38.58 -32.28 -15.20
N SER A 45 -39.89 -32.10 -15.03
CA SER A 45 -40.88 -33.09 -15.35
C SER A 45 -40.99 -33.24 -16.85
N GLU A 46 -40.91 -34.50 -17.30
CA GLU A 46 -41.20 -34.91 -18.67
C GLU A 46 -42.62 -34.51 -19.08
N ASP A 47 -42.75 -33.84 -20.22
CA ASP A 47 -43.95 -34.04 -21.06
C ASP A 47 -43.58 -33.89 -22.55
N SER A 48 -44.14 -34.84 -23.30
CA SER A 48 -43.87 -35.14 -24.67
C SER A 48 -44.49 -34.13 -25.67
N GLY A 49 -43.70 -33.69 -26.66
CA GLY A 49 -44.24 -33.02 -27.82
C GLY A 49 -43.21 -32.25 -28.64
N SER A 50 -42.69 -32.87 -29.71
CA SER A 50 -41.86 -32.19 -30.73
C SER A 50 -42.58 -31.01 -31.41
N PRO A 51 -41.85 -29.92 -31.77
CA PRO A 51 -41.03 -29.94 -32.98
C PRO A 51 -39.63 -29.32 -32.76
N GLN A 52 -38.69 -29.85 -33.53
CA GLN A 52 -37.32 -29.38 -33.62
C GLN A 52 -37.22 -27.90 -34.05
N HIS A 53 -37.02 -27.03 -33.09
CA HIS A 53 -36.44 -25.74 -33.40
C HIS A 53 -34.94 -25.84 -33.09
N HIS A 54 -34.13 -25.71 -34.13
CA HIS A 54 -32.71 -25.39 -34.03
C HIS A 54 -32.59 -24.07 -33.27
N THR A 55 -32.57 -24.11 -31.93
CA THR A 55 -32.10 -22.99 -31.14
C THR A 55 -30.60 -22.99 -31.27
N GLY A 56 -30.09 -22.07 -32.11
CA GLY A 56 -28.67 -21.79 -32.20
C GLY A 56 -28.07 -21.71 -30.82
N ALA A 57 -26.96 -22.37 -30.62
CA ALA A 57 -26.19 -22.30 -29.39
C ALA A 57 -26.01 -20.81 -29.06
N ARG A 58 -26.74 -20.33 -28.06
CA ARG A 58 -26.54 -18.97 -27.55
C ARG A 58 -25.08 -18.91 -27.12
N ASP A 59 -24.29 -18.07 -27.81
CA ASP A 59 -22.91 -17.83 -27.46
C ASP A 59 -22.80 -17.45 -25.98
N ARG A 60 -22.42 -18.42 -25.17
CA ARG A 60 -22.19 -18.20 -23.74
C ARG A 60 -20.94 -17.34 -23.61
N LYS A 61 -21.12 -16.08 -23.26
CA LYS A 61 -20.01 -15.19 -22.94
C LYS A 61 -19.41 -15.60 -21.60
N VAL A 62 -18.15 -15.96 -21.59
CA VAL A 62 -17.39 -16.31 -20.40
C VAL A 62 -16.48 -15.13 -20.05
N ILE A 63 -16.51 -14.70 -18.80
CA ILE A 63 -15.64 -13.65 -18.29
C ILE A 63 -14.65 -14.30 -17.31
N PRO A 64 -13.35 -14.39 -17.69
CA PRO A 64 -12.33 -14.86 -16.75
C PRO A 64 -12.19 -13.88 -15.57
N LEU A 65 -12.24 -14.39 -14.34
CA LEU A 65 -12.14 -13.56 -13.13
C LEU A 65 -10.71 -13.17 -12.75
N LYS A 66 -9.70 -13.75 -13.40
CA LYS A 66 -8.29 -13.47 -13.14
C LYS A 66 -7.99 -11.97 -13.29
N MET A 67 -7.61 -11.34 -12.19
CA MET A 67 -7.35 -9.90 -12.09
C MET A 67 -8.51 -8.98 -12.49
N CYS A 68 -9.74 -9.45 -12.51
CA CYS A 68 -10.90 -8.57 -12.47
C CYS A 68 -11.00 -7.86 -11.11
N TYR A 69 -11.65 -6.72 -11.09
CA TYR A 69 -11.95 -5.99 -9.86
C TYR A 69 -13.44 -5.98 -9.62
N VAL A 70 -13.89 -6.50 -8.50
CA VAL A 70 -15.28 -6.46 -8.07
C VAL A 70 -15.47 -5.41 -6.98
N ALA A 71 -16.44 -4.51 -7.20
CA ALA A 71 -16.71 -3.41 -6.30
C ALA A 71 -18.21 -3.19 -6.10
N ARG A 72 -18.55 -2.42 -5.07
CA ARG A 72 -19.90 -1.92 -4.80
C ARG A 72 -19.84 -0.41 -4.63
N ASN A 73 -20.84 0.32 -5.17
CA ASN A 73 -20.93 1.78 -5.05
C ASN A 73 -19.64 2.51 -5.49
N LEU A 74 -19.01 2.07 -6.58
CA LEU A 74 -17.79 2.68 -7.07
C LEU A 74 -18.09 3.77 -8.10
N SER A 75 -18.66 3.38 -9.24
CA SER A 75 -18.99 4.30 -10.34
C SER A 75 -20.43 4.79 -10.32
N MET A 76 -21.31 4.05 -9.66
CA MET A 76 -22.74 4.36 -9.57
C MET A 76 -23.24 4.30 -8.13
N PRO A 77 -24.02 5.30 -7.67
CA PRO A 77 -24.71 5.22 -6.40
C PRO A 77 -25.71 4.06 -6.39
N ASP A 78 -25.69 3.24 -5.34
CA ASP A 78 -26.60 2.12 -5.15
C ASP A 78 -27.25 2.19 -3.76
N LEU A 79 -28.31 2.97 -3.66
CA LEU A 79 -29.06 3.16 -2.40
C LEU A 79 -29.72 1.87 -1.91
N GLU A 80 -30.00 0.94 -2.82
CA GLU A 80 -30.66 -0.32 -2.52
C GLU A 80 -29.67 -1.46 -2.21
N ASN A 81 -28.36 -1.23 -2.36
CA ASN A 81 -27.29 -2.23 -2.18
C ASN A 81 -27.52 -3.54 -2.98
N ARG A 82 -27.93 -3.38 -4.23
CA ARG A 82 -28.25 -4.51 -5.14
C ARG A 82 -27.35 -4.57 -6.37
N LEU A 83 -26.43 -3.61 -6.53
CA LEU A 83 -25.54 -3.56 -7.67
C LEU A 83 -24.15 -4.14 -7.33
N ILE A 84 -23.59 -4.85 -8.28
CA ILE A 84 -22.20 -5.31 -8.27
C ILE A 84 -21.55 -4.81 -9.55
N GLU A 85 -20.40 -4.19 -9.41
CA GLU A 85 -19.59 -3.74 -10.52
C GLU A 85 -18.41 -4.69 -10.69
N LEU A 86 -18.25 -5.27 -11.88
CA LEU A 86 -17.11 -6.11 -12.23
C LEU A 86 -16.32 -5.40 -13.34
N HIS A 87 -15.12 -4.97 -13.01
CA HIS A 87 -14.21 -4.27 -13.91
C HIS A 87 -13.20 -5.25 -14.51
N SER A 88 -12.94 -5.10 -15.81
CA SER A 88 -11.93 -5.90 -16.51
C SER A 88 -10.50 -5.50 -16.09
N PRO A 89 -9.51 -6.42 -16.22
CA PRO A 89 -8.12 -6.14 -15.83
C PRO A 89 -7.47 -4.97 -16.59
N ASP A 90 -7.97 -4.63 -17.77
CA ASP A 90 -7.52 -3.47 -18.57
C ASP A 90 -8.26 -2.18 -18.21
N SER A 91 -9.17 -2.22 -17.25
CA SER A 91 -10.04 -1.11 -16.81
C SER A 91 -10.93 -0.50 -17.91
N ARG A 92 -11.07 -1.16 -19.06
CA ARG A 92 -11.83 -0.64 -20.22
C ARG A 92 -13.29 -1.04 -20.19
N ASN A 93 -13.61 -2.13 -19.53
CA ASN A 93 -14.96 -2.70 -19.53
C ASN A 93 -15.46 -2.85 -18.09
N THR A 94 -16.72 -2.51 -17.88
CA THR A 94 -17.42 -2.70 -16.61
C THR A 94 -18.73 -3.42 -16.87
N LEU A 95 -18.92 -4.55 -16.19
CA LEU A 95 -20.20 -5.24 -16.13
C LEU A 95 -20.91 -4.86 -14.83
N ILE A 96 -22.13 -4.35 -14.96
CA ILE A 96 -22.99 -4.03 -13.82
C ILE A 96 -24.05 -5.09 -13.70
N LEU A 97 -24.06 -5.78 -12.56
CA LEU A 97 -25.06 -6.80 -12.23
C LEU A 97 -26.03 -6.23 -11.20
N ARG A 98 -27.31 -6.20 -11.54
CA ARG A 98 -28.40 -5.84 -10.62
C ARG A 98 -29.06 -7.09 -10.09
N CYS A 99 -28.97 -7.31 -8.80
CA CYS A 99 -29.58 -8.45 -8.12
C CYS A 99 -31.02 -8.14 -7.71
N LYS A 100 -31.80 -9.20 -7.47
CA LYS A 100 -33.20 -9.06 -7.04
C LYS A 100 -33.34 -8.42 -5.66
N ASP A 101 -32.38 -8.69 -4.77
CA ASP A 101 -32.35 -8.21 -3.39
C ASP A 101 -30.90 -8.07 -2.89
N THR A 102 -30.74 -7.44 -1.73
CA THR A 102 -29.45 -7.21 -1.06
C THR A 102 -28.74 -8.51 -0.67
N ALA A 103 -29.48 -9.53 -0.22
CA ALA A 103 -28.91 -10.81 0.19
C ALA A 103 -28.29 -11.53 -1.00
N THR A 104 -28.98 -11.54 -2.14
CA THR A 104 -28.46 -12.11 -3.40
C THR A 104 -27.23 -11.33 -3.88
N ALA A 105 -27.26 -10.01 -3.82
CA ALA A 105 -26.10 -9.18 -4.19
C ALA A 105 -24.90 -9.49 -3.30
N HIS A 106 -25.11 -9.61 -1.99
CA HIS A 106 -24.05 -9.96 -1.05
C HIS A 106 -23.44 -11.34 -1.35
N ALA A 107 -24.28 -12.34 -1.60
CA ALA A 107 -23.83 -13.70 -1.93
C ALA A 107 -23.00 -13.73 -3.21
N TRP A 108 -23.47 -13.08 -4.27
CA TRP A 108 -22.74 -12.98 -5.54
C TRP A 108 -21.41 -12.22 -5.39
N PHE A 109 -21.43 -11.07 -4.71
CA PHE A 109 -20.22 -10.30 -4.44
C PHE A 109 -19.19 -11.16 -3.71
N THR A 110 -19.59 -11.81 -2.63
CA THR A 110 -18.71 -12.65 -1.81
C THR A 110 -18.11 -13.79 -2.64
N ALA A 111 -18.92 -14.47 -3.45
CA ALA A 111 -18.45 -15.56 -4.31
C ALA A 111 -17.45 -15.07 -5.37
N ILE A 112 -17.75 -13.98 -6.06
CA ILE A 112 -16.86 -13.41 -7.09
C ILE A 112 -15.55 -12.93 -6.44
N HIS A 113 -15.64 -12.17 -5.35
CA HIS A 113 -14.48 -11.67 -4.61
C HIS A 113 -13.57 -12.80 -4.12
N ALA A 114 -14.14 -13.84 -3.51
CA ALA A 114 -13.38 -14.98 -3.02
C ALA A 114 -12.65 -15.71 -4.15
N ASN A 115 -13.28 -15.89 -5.30
CA ASN A 115 -12.64 -16.51 -6.47
C ASN A 115 -11.52 -15.64 -7.06
N ILE A 116 -11.69 -14.32 -7.11
CA ILE A 116 -10.63 -13.41 -7.54
C ILE A 116 -9.43 -13.50 -6.58
N VAL A 117 -9.68 -13.47 -5.27
CA VAL A 117 -8.61 -13.58 -4.25
C VAL A 117 -7.90 -14.94 -4.34
N ALA A 118 -8.63 -16.02 -4.56
CA ALA A 118 -8.04 -17.36 -4.71
C ALA A 118 -7.08 -17.49 -5.92
N LEU A 119 -7.24 -16.65 -6.94
CA LEU A 119 -6.36 -16.61 -8.12
C LEU A 119 -5.08 -15.79 -7.90
N LEU A 120 -4.99 -14.96 -6.87
CA LEU A 120 -3.84 -14.07 -6.65
C LEU A 120 -2.50 -14.79 -6.52
N PRO A 121 -2.36 -15.93 -5.82
CA PRO A 121 -1.08 -16.65 -5.76
C PRO A 121 -0.58 -17.08 -7.14
N GLN A 122 -1.48 -17.54 -8.01
CA GLN A 122 -1.14 -17.91 -9.39
C GLN A 122 -0.70 -16.66 -10.17
N VAL A 123 -1.40 -15.54 -10.04
CA VAL A 123 -1.04 -14.27 -10.69
C VAL A 123 0.34 -13.81 -10.25
N LEU A 124 0.66 -13.86 -8.96
CA LEU A 124 1.98 -13.52 -8.45
C LEU A 124 3.07 -14.41 -9.05
N ALA A 125 2.83 -15.72 -9.14
CA ALA A 125 3.78 -16.65 -9.75
C ALA A 125 4.01 -16.32 -11.24
N GLU A 126 2.95 -16.05 -11.99
CA GLU A 126 3.03 -15.67 -13.41
C GLU A 126 3.75 -14.34 -13.62
N LEU A 127 3.45 -13.32 -12.81
CA LEU A 127 4.14 -12.03 -12.86
C LEU A 127 5.63 -12.19 -12.59
N ASN A 128 5.99 -12.90 -11.53
CA ASN A 128 7.37 -13.12 -11.16
C ASN A 128 8.13 -13.95 -12.21
N ALA A 129 7.48 -14.92 -12.85
CA ALA A 129 8.03 -15.66 -13.97
C ALA A 129 8.26 -14.74 -15.20
N THR A 130 7.30 -13.86 -15.51
CA THR A 130 7.39 -12.92 -16.64
C THR A 130 8.48 -11.89 -16.42
N LEU A 131 8.59 -11.35 -15.22
CA LEU A 131 9.61 -10.35 -14.86
C LEU A 131 11.02 -10.96 -14.86
N GLY A 132 11.12 -12.26 -14.61
CA GLY A 132 12.35 -13.02 -14.54
C GLY A 132 13.17 -12.67 -13.30
N THR A 133 13.88 -13.64 -12.78
CA THR A 133 14.97 -13.40 -11.84
C THR A 133 16.16 -12.88 -12.65
N SER A 134 16.24 -11.58 -12.88
CA SER A 134 17.43 -11.00 -13.52
C SER A 134 18.57 -11.00 -12.52
N ASN A 135 19.32 -12.09 -12.50
CA ASN A 135 20.55 -12.28 -11.71
C ASN A 135 21.69 -11.32 -12.08
N ALA A 136 21.47 -10.37 -13.00
CA ALA A 136 22.55 -9.55 -13.55
C ALA A 136 22.82 -8.24 -12.81
N THR A 137 21.92 -7.75 -11.93
CA THR A 137 22.11 -6.43 -11.27
C THR A 137 21.68 -6.36 -9.80
N GLY A 138 21.53 -7.49 -9.10
CA GLY A 138 21.32 -7.47 -7.63
C GLY A 138 20.03 -6.82 -7.13
N SER A 139 19.13 -6.39 -8.02
CA SER A 139 17.85 -5.81 -7.65
C SER A 139 16.76 -6.84 -7.86
N SER A 140 16.34 -7.50 -6.80
CA SER A 140 15.14 -8.34 -6.83
C SER A 140 13.94 -7.46 -7.15
N LYS A 141 13.33 -7.69 -8.31
CA LYS A 141 12.08 -7.05 -8.73
C LYS A 141 10.88 -7.93 -8.39
N GLU A 142 11.06 -8.84 -7.45
CA GLU A 142 10.00 -9.76 -7.06
C GLU A 142 8.79 -9.02 -6.51
N VAL A 143 7.63 -9.29 -7.10
CA VAL A 143 6.34 -8.79 -6.65
C VAL A 143 5.92 -9.61 -5.44
N LYS A 144 5.72 -8.93 -4.31
CA LYS A 144 5.31 -9.55 -3.04
C LYS A 144 3.81 -9.55 -2.85
N HIS A 145 3.13 -8.54 -3.38
CA HIS A 145 1.68 -8.41 -3.27
C HIS A 145 1.11 -7.61 -4.44
N VAL A 146 -0.07 -7.97 -4.90
CA VAL A 146 -0.79 -7.26 -5.95
C VAL A 146 -2.29 -7.45 -5.77
N ALA A 147 -3.06 -6.37 -5.83
CA ALA A 147 -4.52 -6.43 -5.88
C ALA A 147 -5.10 -5.10 -6.35
N TRP A 148 -6.36 -5.14 -6.75
CA TRP A 148 -7.16 -3.96 -7.04
C TRP A 148 -7.72 -3.34 -5.76
N LEU A 149 -7.77 -2.00 -5.77
CA LEU A 149 -8.46 -1.17 -4.78
C LEU A 149 -9.15 -0.02 -5.51
N ALA A 150 -9.87 0.80 -4.75
CA ALA A 150 -10.32 2.10 -5.23
C ALA A 150 -9.46 3.21 -4.62
N GLU A 151 -8.98 4.13 -5.45
CA GLU A 151 -8.27 5.33 -5.04
C GLU A 151 -9.22 6.52 -5.04
N GLN A 152 -9.11 7.38 -4.05
CA GLN A 152 -9.85 8.63 -4.00
C GLN A 152 -9.21 9.66 -4.94
N ALA A 153 -9.90 9.96 -6.03
CA ALA A 153 -9.51 11.01 -6.97
C ALA A 153 -10.30 12.30 -6.69
N ARG A 154 -9.65 13.43 -6.81
CA ARG A 154 -10.32 14.74 -6.81
C ARG A 154 -10.70 15.11 -8.23
N LEU A 155 -11.98 15.33 -8.48
CA LEU A 155 -12.46 15.90 -9.72
C LEU A 155 -12.40 17.43 -9.66
N ASP A 156 -12.37 18.07 -10.82
CA ASP A 156 -12.56 19.51 -10.96
C ASP A 156 -13.87 19.92 -10.27
N GLY A 157 -13.80 20.93 -9.41
CA GLY A 157 -14.93 21.37 -8.58
C GLY A 157 -14.98 20.72 -7.18
N GLY A 158 -13.95 19.99 -6.76
CA GLY A 158 -13.79 19.49 -5.38
C GLY A 158 -14.60 18.24 -5.05
N ARG A 159 -15.30 17.63 -6.01
CA ARG A 159 -15.99 16.35 -5.82
C ARG A 159 -14.96 15.23 -5.65
N GLN A 160 -15.19 14.40 -4.67
CA GLN A 160 -14.41 13.17 -4.47
C GLN A 160 -15.06 12.03 -5.24
N GLN A 161 -14.27 11.29 -5.98
CA GLN A 161 -14.70 10.09 -6.68
C GLN A 161 -13.70 8.96 -6.43
N TRP A 162 -14.21 7.75 -6.31
CA TRP A 162 -13.39 6.55 -6.26
C TRP A 162 -13.13 6.05 -7.67
N ARG A 163 -11.88 5.71 -7.97
CA ARG A 163 -11.48 5.09 -9.24
C ARG A 163 -10.74 3.78 -8.99
N PRO A 164 -10.88 2.76 -9.84
CA PRO A 164 -10.07 1.56 -9.74
C PRO A 164 -8.59 1.90 -9.87
N VAL A 165 -7.75 1.31 -9.03
CA VAL A 165 -6.30 1.34 -9.14
C VAL A 165 -5.72 -0.02 -8.76
N LEU A 166 -4.75 -0.49 -9.52
CA LEU A 166 -3.98 -1.68 -9.18
C LEU A 166 -2.78 -1.26 -8.35
N MET A 167 -2.69 -1.80 -7.13
CA MET A 167 -1.54 -1.62 -6.27
C MET A 167 -0.69 -2.87 -6.26
N ALA A 168 0.59 -2.71 -6.53
CA ALA A 168 1.57 -3.77 -6.43
C ALA A 168 2.69 -3.36 -5.47
N MET A 169 3.23 -4.31 -4.75
CA MET A 169 4.34 -4.10 -3.82
C MET A 169 5.48 -5.06 -4.16
N THR A 170 6.66 -4.50 -4.30
CA THR A 170 7.93 -5.23 -4.42
C THR A 170 8.66 -5.22 -3.07
N GLU A 171 9.91 -5.68 -3.03
CA GLU A 171 10.74 -5.58 -1.83
C GLU A 171 11.09 -4.14 -1.44
N LYS A 172 11.08 -3.21 -2.39
CA LYS A 172 11.53 -1.82 -2.19
C LYS A 172 10.49 -0.77 -2.51
N ASP A 173 9.51 -1.08 -3.36
CA ASP A 173 8.64 -0.09 -3.96
C ASP A 173 7.16 -0.45 -3.86
N LEU A 174 6.34 0.58 -3.71
CA LEU A 174 4.91 0.56 -3.89
C LEU A 174 4.59 1.16 -5.26
N LEU A 175 3.89 0.39 -6.11
CA LEU A 175 3.62 0.73 -7.51
C LEU A 175 2.12 0.82 -7.74
N LEU A 176 1.67 1.86 -8.44
CA LEU A 176 0.27 2.05 -8.81
C LEU A 176 0.13 2.03 -10.33
N TYR A 177 -0.90 1.31 -10.82
CA TYR A 177 -1.21 1.15 -12.24
C TYR A 177 -2.71 1.39 -12.50
N ASP A 178 -3.04 1.96 -13.65
CA ASP A 178 -4.43 2.12 -14.10
C ASP A 178 -4.99 0.84 -14.75
N SER A 179 -4.13 -0.08 -15.14
CA SER A 179 -4.47 -1.38 -15.72
C SER A 179 -3.48 -2.46 -15.32
N MET A 180 -3.87 -3.72 -15.44
CA MET A 180 -2.97 -4.83 -15.10
C MET A 180 -1.75 -4.88 -16.04
N PRO A 181 -0.51 -4.77 -15.52
CA PRO A 181 0.72 -4.77 -16.30
C PRO A 181 1.17 -6.19 -16.64
N TRP A 182 0.62 -6.80 -17.69
CA TRP A 182 0.94 -8.17 -18.09
C TRP A 182 2.32 -8.35 -18.76
N THR A 183 2.94 -7.27 -19.23
CA THR A 183 4.23 -7.30 -19.91
C THR A 183 5.31 -6.58 -19.11
N ARG A 184 6.58 -6.86 -19.40
CA ARG A 184 7.72 -6.18 -18.77
C ARG A 184 7.69 -4.67 -19.00
N ASP A 185 7.32 -4.24 -20.20
CA ASP A 185 7.26 -2.81 -20.54
C ASP A 185 6.13 -2.10 -19.79
N ALA A 186 4.97 -2.73 -19.70
CA ALA A 186 3.86 -2.21 -18.90
C ALA A 186 4.21 -2.15 -17.41
N TRP A 187 4.93 -3.17 -16.91
CA TRP A 187 5.42 -3.19 -15.53
C TRP A 187 6.43 -2.07 -15.24
N ALA A 188 7.27 -1.74 -16.20
CA ALA A 188 8.25 -0.67 -16.07
C ALA A 188 7.66 0.75 -16.07
N SER A 189 6.36 0.88 -16.36
CA SER A 189 5.67 2.17 -16.54
C SER A 189 4.47 2.33 -15.58
N PRO A 190 4.67 2.28 -14.24
CA PRO A 190 3.61 2.57 -13.29
C PRO A 190 3.17 4.04 -13.37
N CYS A 191 1.91 4.34 -13.03
CA CYS A 191 1.44 5.72 -12.88
C CYS A 191 2.16 6.43 -11.74
N HIS A 192 2.42 5.69 -10.65
CA HIS A 192 3.18 6.15 -9.50
C HIS A 192 4.10 5.06 -8.97
N SER A 193 5.27 5.47 -8.51
CA SER A 193 6.25 4.61 -7.86
C SER A 193 6.75 5.29 -6.60
N TYR A 194 6.58 4.64 -5.46
CA TYR A 194 6.96 5.17 -4.15
C TYR A 194 7.90 4.22 -3.43
N PRO A 195 9.08 4.68 -2.99
CA PRO A 195 9.96 3.86 -2.16
C PRO A 195 9.26 3.49 -0.85
N LEU A 196 9.19 2.21 -0.52
CA LEU A 196 8.61 1.75 0.76
C LEU A 196 9.34 2.36 1.95
N LEU A 197 10.65 2.56 1.82
CA LEU A 197 11.47 3.17 2.87
C LEU A 197 11.04 4.60 3.21
N ALA A 198 10.48 5.35 2.23
CA ALA A 198 9.99 6.71 2.41
C ALA A 198 8.46 6.79 2.50
N THR A 199 7.78 5.66 2.70
CA THR A 199 6.32 5.56 2.71
C THR A 199 5.82 5.13 4.09
N ARG A 200 4.68 5.67 4.50
CA ARG A 200 3.97 5.31 5.73
C ARG A 200 2.53 4.99 5.46
N LEU A 201 2.04 3.99 6.18
CA LEU A 201 0.62 3.75 6.33
C LEU A 201 0.05 4.77 7.32
N VAL A 202 -1.02 5.44 6.92
CA VAL A 202 -1.84 6.29 7.80
C VAL A 202 -3.23 5.69 7.84
N HIS A 203 -3.74 5.45 9.04
CA HIS A 203 -5.11 5.02 9.19
C HIS A 203 -6.03 6.24 9.05
N SER A 204 -6.90 6.22 8.05
CA SER A 204 -8.10 7.04 8.05
C SER A 204 -9.17 6.23 8.77
N GLY A 205 -9.22 6.32 10.09
CA GLY A 205 -10.25 5.63 10.86
C GLY A 205 -11.62 5.93 10.29
N SER A 206 -12.54 4.99 10.39
CA SER A 206 -13.96 5.22 10.18
C SER A 206 -14.36 6.41 11.02
N GLY A 207 -14.32 7.59 10.43
CA GLY A 207 -14.70 8.82 11.10
C GLY A 207 -16.14 8.67 11.56
N ARG A 208 -16.37 8.74 12.86
CA ARG A 208 -17.70 8.70 13.52
C ARG A 208 -18.62 9.85 13.08
N ARG A 209 -18.44 10.41 11.87
CA ARG A 209 -19.12 11.64 11.45
C ARG A 209 -19.91 11.55 10.16
N SER A 210 -20.38 10.36 9.79
CA SER A 210 -21.46 10.33 8.78
C SER A 210 -22.40 9.17 9.04
N PRO A 211 -23.62 9.45 9.53
CA PRO A 211 -24.62 8.40 9.77
C PRO A 211 -25.27 7.82 8.51
N CYS A 212 -24.86 8.24 7.32
CA CYS A 212 -25.66 8.03 6.11
C CYS A 212 -25.03 7.15 5.02
N LEU A 213 -23.81 6.67 5.15
CA LEU A 213 -23.26 5.65 4.23
C LEU A 213 -22.38 4.69 5.03
N GLY A 214 -22.58 3.38 4.82
CA GLY A 214 -21.87 2.32 5.52
C GLY A 214 -20.37 2.63 5.66
N SER A 215 -19.77 2.25 6.80
CA SER A 215 -18.40 2.56 7.15
C SER A 215 -17.47 2.19 5.99
N GLU A 216 -16.98 3.20 5.28
CA GLU A 216 -16.02 2.97 4.19
C GLU A 216 -14.73 2.40 4.80
N LEU A 217 -14.28 1.27 4.23
CA LEU A 217 -13.07 0.59 4.64
C LEU A 217 -11.88 1.25 3.92
N THR A 218 -11.30 2.26 4.55
CA THR A 218 -10.26 3.08 3.94
C THR A 218 -8.96 3.05 4.72
N PHE A 219 -7.85 3.25 4.01
CA PHE A 219 -6.55 3.57 4.57
C PHE A 219 -5.85 4.58 3.66
N ALA A 220 -4.80 5.21 4.16
CA ALA A 220 -4.02 6.14 3.36
C ALA A 220 -2.53 5.79 3.42
N THR A 221 -1.80 6.15 2.37
CA THR A 221 -0.34 6.16 2.36
C THR A 221 0.15 7.60 2.29
N ARG A 222 1.24 7.88 3.00
CA ARG A 222 2.00 9.12 2.88
C ARG A 222 3.41 8.79 2.47
N THR A 223 3.93 9.48 1.47
CA THR A 223 5.31 9.33 0.99
C THR A 223 6.01 10.67 1.00
N GLY A 224 7.21 10.69 1.54
CA GLY A 224 8.10 11.84 1.42
C GLY A 224 8.67 11.90 0.01
N SER A 225 8.39 12.98 -0.71
CA SER A 225 8.89 13.23 -2.07
C SER A 225 9.67 14.55 -2.14
N ARG A 226 10.31 14.80 -3.28
CA ARG A 226 11.01 16.07 -3.52
C ARG A 226 10.06 17.27 -3.55
N GLN A 227 8.79 17.05 -3.81
CA GLN A 227 7.73 18.07 -3.81
C GLN A 227 7.06 18.23 -2.44
N GLY A 228 7.45 17.45 -1.44
CA GLY A 228 6.87 17.47 -0.11
C GLY A 228 6.27 16.11 0.26
N ILE A 229 5.09 16.11 0.84
CA ILE A 229 4.37 14.88 1.23
C ILE A 229 3.28 14.60 0.21
N GLU A 230 3.37 13.46 -0.44
CA GLU A 230 2.31 12.92 -1.29
C GLU A 230 1.42 11.98 -0.47
N MET A 231 0.11 12.11 -0.62
CA MET A 231 -0.87 11.30 0.10
C MET A 231 -1.89 10.71 -0.86
N HIS A 232 -2.13 9.42 -0.71
CA HIS A 232 -3.17 8.69 -1.42
C HIS A 232 -4.11 8.02 -0.42
N VAL A 233 -5.41 8.10 -0.69
CA VAL A 233 -6.44 7.45 0.11
C VAL A 233 -7.05 6.32 -0.70
N PHE A 234 -7.11 5.15 -0.11
CA PHE A 234 -7.59 3.94 -0.75
C PHE A 234 -8.79 3.35 0.00
N ARG A 235 -9.71 2.77 -0.75
CA ARG A 235 -10.85 2.02 -0.25
C ARG A 235 -10.72 0.56 -0.68
N VAL A 236 -11.03 -0.33 0.22
CA VAL A 236 -11.16 -1.77 -0.02
C VAL A 236 -12.59 -2.22 0.23
N GLU A 237 -12.94 -3.39 -0.26
CA GLU A 237 -14.32 -3.88 -0.22
C GLU A 237 -14.65 -4.71 1.02
N THR A 238 -13.64 -5.27 1.69
CA THR A 238 -13.83 -6.13 2.87
C THR A 238 -12.88 -5.77 4.01
N HIS A 239 -13.28 -6.07 5.24
CA HIS A 239 -12.40 -5.94 6.41
C HIS A 239 -11.15 -6.82 6.30
N ARG A 240 -11.27 -7.98 5.65
CA ARG A 240 -10.13 -8.87 5.41
C ARG A 240 -9.11 -8.23 4.48
N ASP A 241 -9.57 -7.58 3.42
CA ASP A 241 -8.68 -6.83 2.50
C ASP A 241 -8.00 -5.67 3.23
N LEU A 242 -8.72 -4.94 4.07
CA LEU A 242 -8.15 -3.85 4.87
C LEU A 242 -7.04 -4.38 5.80
N SER A 243 -7.32 -5.44 6.54
CA SER A 243 -6.33 -6.06 7.44
C SER A 243 -5.13 -6.60 6.67
N SER A 244 -5.36 -7.21 5.50
CA SER A 244 -4.29 -7.73 4.65
C SER A 244 -3.39 -6.61 4.15
N TRP A 245 -3.95 -5.56 3.54
CA TRP A 245 -3.18 -4.45 3.00
C TRP A 245 -2.42 -3.67 4.07
N THR A 246 -3.05 -3.35 5.19
CA THR A 246 -2.40 -2.60 6.27
C THR A 246 -1.22 -3.37 6.84
N ARG A 247 -1.37 -4.68 7.04
CA ARG A 247 -0.29 -5.55 7.50
C ARG A 247 0.83 -5.64 6.48
N VAL A 248 0.51 -5.92 5.22
CA VAL A 248 1.49 -6.09 4.14
C VAL A 248 2.30 -4.81 3.92
N LEU A 249 1.66 -3.63 3.96
CA LEU A 249 2.35 -2.35 3.81
C LEU A 249 3.32 -2.07 4.96
N VAL A 250 2.91 -2.25 6.21
CA VAL A 250 3.79 -2.03 7.36
C VAL A 250 4.95 -3.00 7.35
N GLN A 251 4.69 -4.29 7.12
CA GLN A 251 5.74 -5.30 7.02
C GLN A 251 6.68 -5.04 5.85
N GLY A 252 6.16 -4.59 4.71
CA GLY A 252 6.96 -4.23 3.54
C GLY A 252 7.88 -3.04 3.79
N CYS A 253 7.40 -1.99 4.47
CA CYS A 253 8.24 -0.85 4.85
C CYS A 253 9.36 -1.27 5.81
N HIS A 254 9.08 -2.12 6.80
CA HIS A 254 10.08 -2.62 7.73
C HIS A 254 11.09 -3.56 7.05
N ALA A 255 10.63 -4.45 6.18
CA ALA A 255 11.51 -5.33 5.40
C ALA A 255 12.43 -4.52 4.47
N ALA A 256 11.92 -3.44 3.85
CA ALA A 256 12.73 -2.55 3.04
C ALA A 256 13.82 -1.86 3.88
N ALA A 257 13.53 -1.48 5.12
CA ALA A 257 14.53 -0.92 6.05
C ALA A 257 15.66 -1.91 6.35
N GLU A 258 15.31 -3.17 6.61
CA GLU A 258 16.29 -4.23 6.88
C GLU A 258 17.10 -4.62 5.63
N LEU A 259 16.49 -4.54 4.45
CA LEU A 259 17.13 -4.86 3.17
C LEU A 259 18.10 -3.77 2.72
N ILE A 260 17.67 -2.49 2.77
CA ILE A 260 18.44 -1.33 2.30
C ILE A 260 19.55 -0.99 3.29
N LYS A 261 19.29 -1.10 4.57
CA LYS A 261 20.18 -0.87 5.72
C LYS A 261 20.74 0.54 5.84
N GLU A 262 21.03 1.22 4.75
CA GLU A 262 21.77 2.48 4.79
C GLU A 262 21.28 3.43 3.71
N VAL A 263 21.19 4.72 4.06
CA VAL A 263 20.93 5.80 3.13
C VAL A 263 22.02 6.86 3.32
N VAL A 264 22.70 7.22 2.23
CA VAL A 264 23.75 8.24 2.23
C VAL A 264 23.32 9.40 1.34
N LEU A 265 23.45 10.61 1.85
CA LEU A 265 23.11 11.82 1.11
C LEU A 265 24.14 12.93 1.34
N GLY A 266 24.37 13.73 0.29
CA GLY A 266 25.15 14.95 0.39
C GLY A 266 24.38 16.03 1.13
N CYS A 267 25.07 16.81 1.92
CA CYS A 267 24.50 17.96 2.65
C CYS A 267 25.59 19.02 2.87
N THR A 268 25.16 20.21 3.28
CA THR A 268 26.09 21.25 3.75
C THR A 268 25.90 21.44 5.25
N LEU A 269 26.98 21.37 6.00
CA LEU A 269 27.05 21.66 7.43
C LEU A 269 27.99 22.83 7.68
N ASN A 270 27.49 23.91 8.28
CA ASN A 270 28.26 25.14 8.56
C ASN A 270 28.96 25.70 7.33
N GLY A 271 28.29 25.69 6.18
CA GLY A 271 28.82 26.20 4.91
C GLY A 271 29.84 25.29 4.21
N GLN A 272 30.03 24.07 4.69
CA GLN A 272 30.97 23.11 4.10
C GLN A 272 30.25 21.83 3.70
N GLU A 273 30.69 21.26 2.56
CA GLU A 273 30.16 19.99 2.07
C GLU A 273 30.41 18.86 3.06
N ALA A 274 29.36 18.04 3.26
CA ALA A 274 29.39 16.91 4.15
C ALA A 274 28.47 15.79 3.61
N LYS A 275 28.56 14.63 4.22
CA LYS A 275 27.68 13.48 3.95
C LYS A 275 26.97 13.09 5.23
N LEU A 276 25.64 12.95 5.14
CA LEU A 276 24.84 12.33 6.18
C LEU A 276 24.59 10.87 5.79
N THR A 277 24.98 9.96 6.65
CA THR A 277 24.66 8.53 6.56
C THR A 277 23.70 8.17 7.67
N ILE A 278 22.56 7.59 7.30
CA ILE A 278 21.58 7.03 8.24
C ILE A 278 21.59 5.51 8.04
N HIS A 279 22.09 4.80 9.04
CA HIS A 279 22.23 3.35 9.00
C HIS A 279 21.28 2.70 9.98
N TYR A 280 20.53 1.68 9.52
CA TYR A 280 19.50 0.97 10.28
C TYR A 280 19.96 0.49 11.66
N GLU A 281 21.19 -0.03 11.77
CA GLU A 281 21.72 -0.52 13.05
C GLU A 281 22.49 0.56 13.84
N SER A 282 23.38 1.30 13.15
CA SER A 282 24.37 2.14 13.79
C SER A 282 23.89 3.58 14.05
N GLY A 283 22.78 4.01 13.46
CA GLY A 283 22.26 5.37 13.60
C GLY A 283 22.88 6.34 12.59
N PHE A 284 23.37 7.48 13.06
CA PHE A 284 23.75 8.62 12.25
C PHE A 284 25.27 8.78 12.18
N THR A 285 25.78 9.05 11.01
CA THR A 285 27.17 9.47 10.81
C THR A 285 27.18 10.69 9.90
N ILE A 286 27.87 11.74 10.34
CA ILE A 286 28.16 12.91 9.50
C ILE A 286 29.65 12.89 9.25
N SER A 287 30.03 12.89 7.98
CA SER A 287 31.41 12.81 7.53
C SER A 287 31.71 13.85 6.47
N ARG A 288 32.99 14.13 6.28
CA ARG A 288 33.50 15.02 5.24
C ARG A 288 34.59 14.31 4.47
N ASP A 289 34.60 14.49 3.16
CA ASP A 289 35.71 14.00 2.31
C ASP A 289 36.76 15.09 2.20
N GLU A 290 37.95 14.86 2.78
CA GLU A 290 39.10 15.76 2.70
C GLU A 290 40.27 15.03 2.06
N ALA A 291 40.76 15.56 0.92
CA ALA A 291 42.00 15.09 0.24
C ALA A 291 42.04 13.57 -0.03
N GLY A 292 40.85 12.95 -0.32
CA GLY A 292 40.77 11.51 -0.63
C GLY A 292 40.57 10.60 0.60
N ALA A 293 40.48 11.16 1.80
CA ALA A 293 40.11 10.45 3.02
C ALA A 293 38.77 10.95 3.55
N SER A 294 37.90 10.05 4.02
CA SER A 294 36.67 10.44 4.67
C SER A 294 36.90 10.58 6.18
N SER A 295 36.68 11.79 6.70
CA SER A 295 36.79 12.09 8.12
C SER A 295 35.39 12.10 8.76
N VAL A 296 35.19 11.34 9.86
CA VAL A 296 33.93 11.34 10.62
C VAL A 296 33.92 12.55 11.53
N LEU A 297 32.95 13.43 11.36
CA LEU A 297 32.74 14.60 12.23
C LEU A 297 31.89 14.22 13.46
N PHE A 298 30.78 13.52 13.23
CA PHE A 298 29.85 13.11 14.27
C PHE A 298 29.35 11.69 14.02
N ARG A 299 29.17 10.96 15.12
CA ARG A 299 28.52 9.64 15.07
C ARG A 299 27.62 9.47 16.29
N TYR A 300 26.33 9.25 16.05
CA TYR A 300 25.34 9.11 17.09
C TYR A 300 24.42 7.93 16.84
N PRO A 301 24.18 7.06 17.84
CA PRO A 301 23.16 6.04 17.76
C PRO A 301 21.75 6.68 17.86
N TYR A 302 20.72 5.94 17.49
CA TYR A 302 19.34 6.44 17.50
C TYR A 302 18.87 6.92 18.88
N GLU A 303 19.35 6.27 19.94
CA GLU A 303 18.99 6.56 21.33
C GLU A 303 19.44 7.97 21.77
N ARG A 304 20.37 8.56 21.04
CA ARG A 304 20.85 9.92 21.29
C ARG A 304 20.02 10.99 20.59
N LEU A 305 19.18 10.59 19.62
CA LEU A 305 18.34 11.55 18.91
C LEU A 305 17.25 12.12 19.84
N ARG A 306 17.37 13.39 20.19
CA ARG A 306 16.41 14.12 21.03
C ARG A 306 15.35 14.82 20.18
N MET A 307 15.76 15.35 19.04
CA MET A 307 14.88 16.09 18.16
C MET A 307 15.27 15.89 16.69
N SER A 308 14.26 15.77 15.85
CA SER A 308 14.38 15.98 14.41
C SER A 308 13.30 16.95 13.95
N ALA A 309 13.67 17.89 13.10
CA ALA A 309 12.74 18.84 12.48
C ALA A 309 13.19 19.16 11.06
N ASP A 310 12.33 19.77 10.28
CA ASP A 310 12.63 20.25 8.94
C ASP A 310 11.86 21.53 8.62
N ASP A 311 12.35 22.29 7.66
CA ASP A 311 11.67 23.50 7.19
C ASP A 311 10.72 23.22 6.00
N GLY A 312 10.67 21.97 5.54
CA GLY A 312 9.89 21.57 4.36
C GLY A 312 10.48 22.02 3.02
N ILE A 313 11.58 22.75 3.02
CA ILE A 313 12.22 23.34 1.83
C ILE A 313 13.54 22.64 1.52
N ARG A 314 14.53 22.74 2.44
CA ARG A 314 15.87 22.18 2.23
C ARG A 314 16.65 21.82 3.49
N ASN A 315 16.24 22.31 4.67
CA ASN A 315 16.97 22.11 5.90
C ASN A 315 16.39 21.00 6.76
N LEU A 316 17.28 20.16 7.25
CA LEU A 316 17.03 19.14 8.27
C LEU A 316 17.75 19.55 9.56
N TYR A 317 17.02 19.54 10.67
CA TYR A 317 17.54 19.86 11.99
C TYR A 317 17.59 18.60 12.84
N LEU A 318 18.76 18.30 13.44
CA LEU A 318 18.97 17.13 14.28
C LEU A 318 19.65 17.56 15.59
N ASP A 319 19.06 17.18 16.72
CA ASP A 319 19.67 17.38 18.03
C ASP A 319 19.92 16.02 18.70
N PHE A 320 21.16 15.73 19.00
CA PHE A 320 21.60 14.53 19.71
C PHE A 320 21.97 14.79 21.16
N GLY A 321 21.81 16.04 21.65
CA GLY A 321 22.20 16.46 22.99
C GLY A 321 23.71 16.46 23.20
N GLY A 322 24.48 16.62 22.13
CA GLY A 322 25.91 16.81 22.17
C GLY A 322 26.28 18.27 22.45
N PRO A 323 27.58 18.55 22.66
CA PRO A 323 28.06 19.91 22.90
C PRO A 323 27.90 20.86 21.73
N GLU A 324 27.76 20.32 20.52
CA GLU A 324 27.51 21.06 19.28
C GLU A 324 26.07 21.62 19.19
N GLY A 325 25.16 21.14 20.04
CA GLY A 325 23.76 21.51 20.02
C GLY A 325 22.99 20.96 18.81
N GLU A 326 22.01 21.73 18.30
CA GLU A 326 21.25 21.38 17.12
C GLU A 326 22.11 21.51 15.86
N LEU A 327 22.19 20.44 15.08
CA LEU A 327 22.86 20.41 13.79
C LEU A 327 21.88 20.83 12.70
N THR A 328 22.23 21.84 11.91
CA THR A 328 21.46 22.27 10.72
C THR A 328 22.15 21.75 9.47
N LEU A 329 21.46 20.84 8.77
CA LEU A 329 21.94 20.22 7.53
C LEU A 329 21.11 20.73 6.36
N ASP A 330 21.76 21.44 5.45
CA ASP A 330 21.17 21.83 4.18
C ASP A 330 21.25 20.65 3.20
N LEU A 331 20.14 20.07 2.84
CA LEU A 331 20.07 18.90 1.95
C LEU A 331 19.95 19.28 0.47
N HIS A 332 20.00 20.56 0.13
CA HIS A 332 19.83 21.10 -1.22
C HIS A 332 18.50 20.76 -1.91
N SER A 333 17.61 20.08 -1.22
CA SER A 333 16.28 19.64 -1.69
C SER A 333 15.35 19.42 -0.51
N CYS A 334 14.07 19.21 -0.80
CA CYS A 334 13.06 18.95 0.23
C CYS A 334 13.50 17.80 1.16
N PRO A 335 13.51 18.00 2.48
CA PRO A 335 13.98 17.01 3.46
C PRO A 335 12.99 15.87 3.73
N LYS A 336 11.75 15.97 3.24
CA LYS A 336 10.69 14.98 3.51
C LYS A 336 11.07 13.53 3.22
N PRO A 337 11.73 13.19 2.10
CA PRO A 337 12.19 11.83 1.86
C PRO A 337 13.07 11.29 3.02
N VAL A 338 14.01 12.10 3.46
CA VAL A 338 14.97 11.73 4.52
C VAL A 338 14.27 11.57 5.88
N VAL A 339 13.36 12.48 6.20
CA VAL A 339 12.54 12.42 7.43
C VAL A 339 11.71 11.13 7.46
N PHE A 340 11.12 10.74 6.34
CA PHE A 340 10.34 9.50 6.26
C PHE A 340 11.23 8.27 6.38
N VAL A 341 12.41 8.25 5.75
CA VAL A 341 13.40 7.19 5.90
C VAL A 341 13.82 7.02 7.35
N LEU A 342 14.20 8.10 8.01
CA LEU A 342 14.59 8.12 9.42
C LEU A 342 13.50 7.47 10.30
N HIS A 343 12.26 7.88 10.10
CA HIS A 343 11.15 7.33 10.88
C HIS A 343 10.86 5.86 10.55
N THR A 344 11.05 5.43 9.29
CA THR A 344 10.88 4.03 8.91
C THR A 344 11.94 3.16 9.58
N PHE A 345 13.19 3.60 9.58
CA PHE A 345 14.28 2.90 10.30
C PHE A 345 13.99 2.81 11.80
N LEU A 346 13.57 3.90 12.43
CA LEU A 346 13.19 3.90 13.85
C LEU A 346 12.05 2.92 14.12
N SER A 347 10.99 2.98 13.33
CA SER A 347 9.82 2.12 13.48
C SER A 347 10.18 0.64 13.34
N ALA A 348 10.93 0.28 12.30
CA ALA A 348 11.38 -1.08 12.08
C ALA A 348 12.27 -1.60 13.22
N LYS A 349 13.21 -0.78 13.69
CA LYS A 349 14.12 -1.11 14.80
C LYS A 349 13.35 -1.34 16.10
N VAL A 350 12.43 -0.45 16.46
CA VAL A 350 11.62 -0.58 17.68
C VAL A 350 10.71 -1.80 17.63
N THR A 351 10.11 -2.08 16.47
CA THR A 351 9.29 -3.29 16.27
C THR A 351 10.12 -4.56 16.44
N ARG A 352 11.33 -4.60 15.86
CA ARG A 352 12.24 -5.74 16.01
C ARG A 352 12.67 -5.98 17.45
N MET A 353 12.88 -4.91 18.23
CA MET A 353 13.24 -5.02 19.65
C MET A 353 12.06 -5.42 20.55
N GLY A 354 10.85 -5.57 20.01
CA GLY A 354 9.66 -5.91 20.77
C GLY A 354 9.19 -4.79 21.72
N LEU A 355 9.68 -3.57 21.55
CA LEU A 355 9.32 -2.41 22.38
C LEU A 355 7.93 -1.86 22.03
N LEU A 356 7.38 -2.30 20.92
CA LEU A 356 5.98 -2.09 20.52
C LEU A 356 5.24 -3.38 20.80
N ALA A 357 4.81 -3.53 22.02
CA ALA A 357 3.89 -4.62 22.39
C ALA A 357 2.44 -4.21 22.28
#